data_f3ebba30b9195c756503b451e2e8388f
#
_entry.id   f3ebba30b9195c756503b451e2e8388f
#
_cell.length_a   1.000
_cell.length_b   1.000
_cell.length_c   1.000
_cell.angle_alpha   90.00
_cell.angle_beta   90.00
_cell.angle_gamma   90.00
#
_symmetry.space_group_name_H-M   'P 1'
#
loop_
_entity.id
_entity.type
_entity.pdbx_description
1 polymer ?
#
loop_
_entity_poly.entity_id
_entity_poly.type
_entity_poly.pdbx_seq_one_letter_code
_entity_poly.pdbx_strand_id
1 'polypeptide(L)'
;MPATTIGRGNLVYDWLILPTLTWSAATVASTTSELTATIPGLQVGDYVDMMLPNAAMTTGLTISNVRVSAANTLAVTWVATSGTFTIPTGPWQINIGRPESVANLSPNAN
;
A
#
# COMPACT_ATOMS: atom_id res chain seq x y z
N MET A 1 23.16 11.56 18.98
CA MET A 1 22.14 10.58 18.96
C MET A 1 22.12 9.83 17.67
N PRO A 2 22.05 8.56 17.75
CA PRO A 2 22.12 7.78 16.56
C PRO A 2 20.93 8.03 15.65
N ALA A 3 21.21 8.14 14.41
CA ALA A 3 20.20 8.39 13.43
C ALA A 3 19.20 7.24 13.35
N THR A 4 19.62 6.08 13.80
CA THR A 4 18.77 4.92 13.73
C THR A 4 17.83 4.80 14.91
N THR A 5 17.91 5.71 15.85
CA THR A 5 17.01 5.61 17.01
C THR A 5 15.60 5.93 16.62
N ILE A 6 14.71 5.04 16.98
CA ILE A 6 13.31 5.27 16.76
C ILE A 6 12.78 5.99 17.99
N GLY A 7 13.07 7.22 18.11
CA GLY A 7 12.66 8.00 19.26
C GLY A 7 11.29 8.55 19.07
N ARG A 8 11.12 9.34 18.09
CA ARG A 8 9.84 9.87 17.76
C ARG A 8 9.82 10.15 16.28
N GLY A 9 8.75 9.88 15.69
CA GLY A 9 8.53 10.14 14.31
C GLY A 9 7.41 11.13 14.15
N ASN A 10 7.42 11.83 13.05
CA ASN A 10 6.34 12.70 12.67
C ASN A 10 5.68 12.09 11.45
N LEU A 11 4.59 11.39 11.69
CA LEU A 11 3.81 10.82 10.62
C LEU A 11 2.47 11.50 10.56
N VAL A 12 2.07 11.79 9.35
CA VAL A 12 0.70 12.20 9.08
C VAL A 12 -0.01 10.97 8.55
N TYR A 13 -1.11 10.61 9.19
CA TYR A 13 -1.91 9.47 8.76
C TYR A 13 -3.17 9.94 8.08
N ASP A 14 -3.53 9.23 7.04
CA ASP A 14 -4.78 9.46 6.35
C ASP A 14 -5.47 8.13 6.10
N TRP A 15 -6.80 8.13 6.15
CA TRP A 15 -7.61 6.95 5.90
C TRP A 15 -8.52 7.23 4.74
N LEU A 16 -8.54 6.30 3.81
CA LEU A 16 -9.41 6.39 2.66
C LEU A 16 -10.22 5.12 2.54
N ILE A 17 -11.48 5.27 2.16
CA ILE A 17 -12.23 4.11 1.70
C ILE A 17 -12.53 4.36 0.24
N LEU A 18 -11.94 3.53 -0.61
CA LEU A 18 -12.11 3.66 -2.04
C LEU A 18 -13.08 2.58 -2.50
N PRO A 19 -14.20 2.97 -3.05
CA PRO A 19 -15.20 1.98 -3.51
C PRO A 19 -14.62 1.07 -4.59
N THR A 20 -13.72 1.59 -5.40
CA THR A 20 -13.18 0.82 -6.52
C THR A 20 -11.73 1.23 -6.77
N LEU A 21 -10.87 0.24 -6.96
CA LEU A 21 -9.55 0.45 -7.51
C LEU A 21 -9.47 -0.27 -8.84
N THR A 22 -8.94 0.42 -9.84
CA THR A 22 -8.72 -0.19 -11.14
C THR A 22 -7.27 -0.64 -11.22
N TRP A 23 -7.07 -1.95 -11.24
CA TRP A 23 -5.74 -2.53 -11.28
C TRP A 23 -5.23 -2.61 -12.71
N SER A 24 -3.92 -2.63 -12.87
CA SER A 24 -3.30 -2.73 -14.19
C SER A 24 -3.63 -4.05 -14.90
N ALA A 25 -4.10 -5.05 -14.15
CA ALA A 25 -4.68 -6.26 -14.72
C ALA A 25 -5.78 -6.73 -13.79
N ALA A 26 -6.80 -7.37 -14.32
CA ALA A 26 -7.94 -7.80 -13.52
C ALA A 26 -7.67 -9.10 -12.77
N THR A 27 -6.71 -9.88 -13.23
CA THR A 27 -6.43 -11.21 -12.68
C THR A 27 -4.95 -11.44 -12.49
N VAL A 28 -4.63 -12.36 -11.59
CA VAL A 28 -3.27 -12.83 -11.34
C VAL A 28 -3.27 -14.35 -11.54
N ALA A 29 -2.34 -14.83 -12.31
CA ALA A 29 -2.15 -16.27 -12.49
C ALA A 29 -1.22 -16.81 -11.41
N SER A 30 -1.10 -18.14 -11.33
CA SER A 30 -0.36 -18.83 -10.26
C SER A 30 1.11 -18.48 -10.24
N THR A 31 1.42 -17.31 -9.79
CA THR A 31 2.77 -16.76 -9.68
C THR A 31 2.68 -15.47 -8.88
N THR A 32 3.80 -14.81 -8.74
CA THR A 32 3.89 -13.51 -8.09
C THR A 32 3.82 -12.43 -9.15
N SER A 33 2.95 -11.47 -8.97
CA SER A 33 2.78 -10.35 -9.90
C SER A 33 2.60 -9.05 -9.14
N GLU A 34 3.28 -8.01 -9.60
CA GLU A 34 3.04 -6.66 -9.06
C GLU A 34 2.08 -5.93 -10.01
N LEU A 35 0.97 -5.49 -9.48
CA LEU A 35 -0.01 -4.69 -10.22
C LEU A 35 -0.10 -3.31 -9.63
N THR A 36 -0.47 -2.36 -10.46
CA THR A 36 -0.55 -0.96 -10.05
C THR A 36 -1.98 -0.44 -10.12
N ALA A 37 -2.25 0.54 -9.30
CA ALA A 37 -3.50 1.28 -9.34
C ALA A 37 -3.19 2.75 -9.06
N THR A 38 -4.01 3.62 -9.62
CA THR A 38 -3.83 5.06 -9.43
C THR A 38 -4.60 5.53 -8.22
N ILE A 39 -3.91 6.17 -7.30
CA ILE A 39 -4.52 6.86 -6.16
C ILE A 39 -3.92 8.25 -6.12
N PRO A 40 -4.69 9.27 -6.49
CA PRO A 40 -4.17 10.64 -6.52
C PRO A 40 -3.65 11.07 -5.15
N GLY A 41 -2.51 11.71 -5.15
CA GLY A 41 -1.93 12.23 -3.91
C GLY A 41 -0.87 11.35 -3.27
N LEU A 42 -0.72 10.11 -3.70
CA LEU A 42 0.34 9.26 -3.16
C LEU A 42 1.71 9.77 -3.60
N GLN A 43 2.69 9.63 -2.70
CA GLN A 43 4.07 10.01 -2.98
C GLN A 43 4.98 8.84 -2.63
N VAL A 44 6.08 8.74 -3.37
CA VAL A 44 7.10 7.75 -3.05
C VAL A 44 7.61 7.99 -1.63
N GLY A 45 7.68 6.95 -0.86
CA GLY A 45 8.04 7.05 0.56
C GLY A 45 6.85 6.97 1.50
N ASP A 46 5.64 7.09 0.99
CA ASP A 46 4.47 6.90 1.82
C ASP A 46 4.39 5.44 2.27
N TYR A 47 3.98 5.26 3.52
CA TYR A 47 3.63 3.95 4.03
C TYR A 47 2.17 3.69 3.70
N VAL A 48 1.87 2.54 3.14
CA VAL A 48 0.50 2.20 2.76
C VAL A 48 0.15 0.83 3.32
N ASP A 49 -1.01 0.74 3.94
CA ASP A 49 -1.61 -0.51 4.33
C ASP A 49 -3.02 -0.56 3.73
N MET A 50 -3.48 -1.74 3.35
CA MET A 50 -4.77 -1.85 2.70
C MET A 50 -5.48 -3.13 3.12
N MET A 51 -6.80 -3.06 3.16
CA MET A 51 -7.62 -4.21 3.53
C MET A 51 -9.00 -4.10 2.91
N LEU A 52 -9.69 -5.23 2.85
CA LEU A 52 -11.11 -5.26 2.53
C LEU A 52 -11.87 -5.20 3.86
N PRO A 53 -12.54 -4.08 4.17
CA PRO A 53 -13.12 -3.93 5.51
C PRO A 53 -14.33 -4.84 5.77
N ASN A 54 -15.02 -5.23 4.73
CA ASN A 54 -16.28 -5.97 4.89
C ASN A 54 -16.33 -7.26 4.09
N ALA A 55 -15.21 -7.72 3.58
CA ALA A 55 -15.22 -8.92 2.74
C ALA A 55 -13.95 -9.72 2.98
N ALA A 56 -14.03 -11.01 2.71
CA ALA A 56 -12.85 -11.85 2.77
C ALA A 56 -12.05 -11.72 1.48
N MET A 57 -10.74 -11.87 1.60
CA MET A 57 -9.90 -11.95 0.44
C MET A 57 -10.21 -13.22 -0.35
N THR A 58 -10.06 -13.17 -1.66
CA THR A 58 -10.22 -14.36 -2.50
C THR A 58 -9.32 -15.48 -2.01
N THR A 59 -9.90 -16.67 -1.80
CA THR A 59 -9.13 -17.82 -1.34
C THR A 59 -8.02 -18.14 -2.34
N GLY A 60 -6.82 -18.31 -1.85
CA GLY A 60 -5.66 -18.61 -2.69
C GLY A 60 -4.92 -17.38 -3.21
N LEU A 61 -5.44 -16.19 -2.91
CA LEU A 61 -4.81 -14.94 -3.31
C LEU A 61 -4.35 -14.20 -2.06
N THR A 62 -3.12 -13.73 -2.07
CA THR A 62 -2.60 -12.95 -0.95
C THR A 62 -1.79 -11.77 -1.44
N ILE A 63 -1.60 -10.80 -0.57
CA ILE A 63 -0.75 -9.65 -0.81
C ILE A 63 0.58 -9.90 -0.11
N SER A 64 1.69 -9.81 -0.84
CA SER A 64 3.00 -9.97 -0.22
C SER A 64 3.71 -8.65 0.01
N ASN A 65 3.38 -7.61 -0.74
CA ASN A 65 3.98 -6.30 -0.54
C ASN A 65 3.08 -5.20 -1.09
N VAL A 66 3.16 -4.04 -0.46
CA VAL A 66 2.44 -2.84 -0.90
C VAL A 66 3.44 -1.68 -0.85
N ARG A 67 3.56 -0.95 -1.95
CA ARG A 67 4.47 0.21 -2.00
C ARG A 67 3.93 1.27 -2.93
N VAL A 68 4.47 2.47 -2.81
CA VAL A 68 4.19 3.55 -3.75
C VAL A 68 5.37 3.59 -4.72
N SER A 69 5.15 3.20 -5.96
CA SER A 69 6.23 3.07 -6.93
C SER A 69 6.55 4.37 -7.66
N ALA A 70 5.60 5.26 -7.72
CA ALA A 70 5.75 6.58 -8.35
C ALA A 70 4.66 7.48 -7.79
N ALA A 71 4.71 8.76 -8.12
CA ALA A 71 3.65 9.68 -7.71
C ALA A 71 2.29 9.16 -8.17
N ASN A 72 1.32 9.17 -7.29
CA ASN A 72 -0.06 8.73 -7.54
C ASN A 72 -0.19 7.24 -7.89
N THR A 73 0.84 6.44 -7.70
CA THR A 73 0.83 5.05 -8.15
C THR A 73 1.06 4.10 -6.98
N LEU A 74 0.06 3.31 -6.67
CA LEU A 74 0.16 2.24 -5.69
C LEU A 74 0.55 0.96 -6.43
N ALA A 75 1.56 0.26 -5.94
CA ALA A 75 1.99 -1.01 -6.50
C ALA A 75 1.84 -2.10 -5.45
N VAL A 76 1.09 -3.13 -5.79
CA VAL A 76 0.79 -4.23 -4.88
C VAL A 76 1.27 -5.53 -5.50
N THR A 77 2.07 -6.28 -4.75
CA THR A 77 2.54 -7.58 -5.18
C THR A 77 1.58 -8.64 -4.69
N TRP A 78 0.99 -9.35 -5.62
CA TRP A 78 0.03 -10.40 -5.36
C TRP A 78 0.68 -11.76 -5.54
N VAL A 79 0.26 -12.71 -4.73
CA VAL A 79 0.68 -14.10 -4.85
C VAL A 79 -0.56 -14.95 -5.02
N ALA A 80 -0.60 -15.71 -6.10
CA ALA A 80 -1.67 -16.66 -6.34
C ALA A 80 -1.12 -18.08 -6.18
N THR A 81 -1.77 -18.90 -5.38
CA THR A 81 -1.25 -20.23 -5.06
C THR A 81 -1.40 -21.20 -6.22
N SER A 82 -2.44 -21.08 -6.99
CA SER A 82 -2.65 -21.94 -8.16
C SER A 82 -3.79 -21.35 -8.99
N GLY A 83 -3.72 -21.52 -10.29
CA GLY A 83 -4.77 -21.06 -11.18
C GLY A 83 -4.76 -19.56 -11.37
N THR A 84 -5.86 -19.03 -11.83
CA THR A 84 -6.03 -17.60 -12.08
C THR A 84 -7.10 -17.06 -11.14
N PHE A 85 -6.79 -15.95 -10.49
CA PHE A 85 -7.68 -15.35 -9.53
C PHE A 85 -8.01 -13.92 -9.92
N THR A 86 -9.27 -13.55 -9.76
CA THR A 86 -9.72 -12.18 -9.97
C THR A 86 -9.41 -11.37 -8.72
N ILE A 87 -8.79 -10.22 -8.92
CA ILE A 87 -8.44 -9.34 -7.82
C ILE A 87 -9.65 -8.52 -7.42
N PRO A 88 -9.99 -8.46 -6.13
CA PRO A 88 -11.11 -7.62 -5.69
C PRO A 88 -10.87 -6.16 -6.06
N THR A 89 -11.89 -5.52 -6.61
CA THR A 89 -11.81 -4.10 -6.96
C THR A 89 -12.17 -3.19 -5.80
N GLY A 90 -12.80 -3.71 -4.77
CA GLY A 90 -13.15 -2.92 -3.60
C GLY A 90 -14.44 -3.38 -2.93
N PRO A 91 -14.90 -2.61 -1.95
CA PRO A 91 -14.24 -1.40 -1.44
C PRO A 91 -12.96 -1.73 -0.68
N TRP A 92 -11.99 -0.86 -0.84
CA TRP A 92 -10.72 -0.99 -0.14
C TRP A 92 -10.57 0.10 0.91
N GLN A 93 -10.14 -0.26 2.10
CA GLN A 93 -9.69 0.70 3.08
C GLN A 93 -8.19 0.85 2.94
N ILE A 94 -7.74 2.06 2.76
CA ILE A 94 -6.33 2.37 2.56
C ILE A 94 -5.89 3.29 3.70
N ASN A 95 -4.86 2.87 4.41
CA ASN A 95 -4.26 3.69 5.46
C ASN A 95 -2.91 4.16 4.95
N ILE A 96 -2.69 5.46 4.96
CA ILE A 96 -1.49 6.06 4.42
C ILE A 96 -0.77 6.80 5.53
N GLY A 97 0.51 6.48 5.73
CA GLY A 97 1.36 7.19 6.64
C GLY A 97 2.41 7.93 5.85
N ARG A 98 2.58 9.21 6.12
CA ARG A 98 3.57 10.03 5.44
C ARG A 98 4.42 10.72 6.48
N PRO A 99 5.74 10.55 6.43
CA PRO A 99 6.62 11.33 7.28
C PRO A 99 6.46 12.80 6.93
N GLU A 100 6.48 13.66 7.92
CA GLU A 100 6.60 15.07 7.66
C GLU A 100 7.97 15.32 7.04
N SER A 101 8.34 16.54 6.80
CA SER A 101 9.57 16.78 6.10
C SER A 101 10.75 16.13 6.81
N VAL A 102 11.76 15.77 6.05
CA VAL A 102 12.97 15.17 6.59
C VAL A 102 13.58 16.03 7.68
N ALA A 103 13.45 17.32 7.56
CA ALA A 103 13.95 18.20 8.58
C ALA A 103 13.27 17.98 9.91
N ASN A 104 12.02 17.62 9.90
CA ASN A 104 11.28 17.37 11.14
C ASN A 104 11.60 16.01 11.73
N LEU A 105 12.21 15.16 10.92
CA LEU A 105 12.62 13.86 11.40
C LEU A 105 14.04 13.89 11.92
N SER A 106 14.65 15.02 11.88
CA SER A 106 16.04 15.05 12.22
C SER A 106 16.21 14.74 13.65
N PRO A 107 17.38 14.57 14.01
CA PRO A 107 17.83 14.04 15.23
C PRO A 107 17.50 14.81 16.37
N ASN A 108 16.99 15.88 16.17
CA ASN A 108 16.43 16.42 17.27
C ASN A 108 15.44 15.58 17.73
N ALA A 109 15.13 14.91 16.79
CA ALA A 109 14.62 13.79 17.21
C ALA A 109 15.74 13.19 17.80
N ASN A 110 16.53 13.74 17.84
CA ASN A 110 17.52 13.22 18.45
C ASN A 110 17.77 13.64 19.45
#